data_a3cd406903fb4bfe8b93b187b08e2ea2
#
_entry.id   a3cd406903fb4bfe8b93b187b08e2ea2
#
_cell.length_a   1.000
_cell.length_b   1.000
_cell.length_c   1.000
_cell.angle_alpha   90.00
_cell.angle_beta   90.00
_cell.angle_gamma   90.00
#
_symmetry.space_group_name_H-M   'P 1'
#
loop_
_entity.id
_entity.type
_entity.pdbx_description
1 polymer ?
#
loop_
_entity_poly.entity_id
_entity_poly.type
_entity_poly.pdbx_seq_one_letter_code
_entity_poly.pdbx_strand_id
1 'polypeptide(L)'
;MTRPALIAALLVAAIAAPLAQTPPAFDVHEASIAQIHAAMKAGRLTCRALVEQYLRRIDTFDKNGPALNAIVLTNPEVLRQADDLDRRYAQGGPVGPLHCVPMIVKDNFETIGLQSANGSLALAG
;
A
#
# COMPACT_ATOMS: atom_id res chain seq x y z
N MET A 1 -48.18 -59.34 18.03
CA MET A 1 -46.71 -59.16 18.05
C MET A 1 -46.35 -57.95 17.21
N THR A 2 -46.27 -56.76 17.79
CA THR A 2 -45.99 -55.47 17.13
C THR A 2 -44.61 -55.00 17.48
N ARG A 3 -43.73 -54.88 16.48
CA ARG A 3 -42.38 -54.36 16.61
C ARG A 3 -42.38 -52.83 16.56
N PRO A 4 -41.79 -52.08 17.51
CA PRO A 4 -41.63 -50.65 17.39
C PRO A 4 -40.42 -50.35 16.49
N ALA A 5 -40.62 -49.48 15.49
CA ALA A 5 -39.59 -48.93 14.63
C ALA A 5 -38.86 -47.80 15.41
N LEU A 6 -37.56 -47.93 15.63
CA LEU A 6 -36.68 -46.90 16.14
C LEU A 6 -36.32 -45.94 15.01
N ILE A 7 -36.83 -44.70 15.07
CA ILE A 7 -36.40 -43.60 14.21
C ILE A 7 -35.20 -42.94 14.87
N ALA A 8 -34.00 -43.14 14.32
CA ALA A 8 -32.80 -42.42 14.69
C ALA A 8 -32.78 -41.05 14.01
N ALA A 9 -33.02 -39.99 14.75
CA ALA A 9 -32.86 -38.59 14.28
C ALA A 9 -31.37 -38.23 14.28
N LEU A 10 -30.74 -38.09 13.10
CA LEU A 10 -29.39 -37.52 12.93
C LEU A 10 -29.49 -35.99 13.07
N LEU A 11 -29.02 -35.43 14.18
CA LEU A 11 -28.78 -34.01 14.32
C LEU A 11 -27.47 -33.65 13.60
N VAL A 12 -27.56 -33.02 12.43
CA VAL A 12 -26.42 -32.41 11.75
C VAL A 12 -26.21 -31.04 12.37
N ALA A 13 -25.24 -30.93 13.28
CA ALA A 13 -24.76 -29.63 13.79
C ALA A 13 -23.92 -28.95 12.71
N ALA A 14 -24.51 -27.97 12.01
CA ALA A 14 -23.79 -27.08 11.12
C ALA A 14 -22.85 -26.19 11.97
N ILE A 15 -21.55 -26.50 11.96
CA ILE A 15 -20.50 -25.63 12.53
C ILE A 15 -20.36 -24.45 11.58
N ALA A 16 -20.99 -23.32 11.92
CA ALA A 16 -20.77 -22.07 11.25
C ALA A 16 -19.33 -21.58 11.58
N ALA A 17 -18.40 -21.78 10.62
CA ALA A 17 -17.08 -21.19 10.75
C ALA A 17 -17.21 -19.66 10.76
N PRO A 18 -16.58 -18.94 11.72
CA PRO A 18 -16.59 -17.50 11.72
C PRO A 18 -15.96 -17.00 10.42
N LEU A 19 -16.69 -16.18 9.66
CA LEU A 19 -16.16 -15.47 8.51
C LEU A 19 -15.01 -14.60 9.03
N ALA A 20 -13.78 -14.96 8.67
CA ALA A 20 -12.61 -14.16 8.98
C ALA A 20 -12.79 -12.79 8.32
N GLN A 21 -13.06 -11.77 9.13
CA GLN A 21 -13.14 -10.40 8.64
C GLN A 21 -11.76 -10.00 8.14
N THR A 22 -11.65 -9.66 6.86
CA THR A 22 -10.44 -9.08 6.30
C THR A 22 -10.14 -7.80 7.09
N PRO A 23 -8.95 -7.67 7.69
CA PRO A 23 -8.59 -6.44 8.40
C PRO A 23 -8.76 -5.23 7.47
N PRO A 24 -9.21 -4.08 7.99
CA PRO A 24 -9.37 -2.88 7.18
C PRO A 24 -8.03 -2.53 6.52
N ALA A 25 -8.09 -2.08 5.26
CA ALA A 25 -6.93 -1.63 4.53
C ALA A 25 -6.22 -0.50 5.31
N PHE A 26 -4.88 -0.47 5.25
CA PHE A 26 -4.10 0.58 5.89
C PHE A 26 -4.45 1.94 5.27
N ASP A 27 -4.78 2.92 6.10
CA ASP A 27 -5.05 4.29 5.65
C ASP A 27 -3.75 5.13 5.75
N VAL A 28 -3.37 5.75 4.65
CA VAL A 28 -2.17 6.60 4.56
C VAL A 28 -2.41 8.04 5.04
N HIS A 29 -3.67 8.41 5.33
CA HIS A 29 -3.99 9.76 5.80
C HIS A 29 -3.37 10.00 7.17
N GLU A 30 -2.51 11.01 7.26
CA GLU A 30 -1.75 11.37 8.47
C GLU A 30 -0.95 10.21 9.10
N ALA A 31 -0.64 9.19 8.32
CA ALA A 31 0.11 8.04 8.83
C ALA A 31 1.56 8.41 9.15
N SER A 32 1.98 8.15 10.37
CA SER A 32 3.38 8.29 10.77
C SER A 32 4.26 7.16 10.22
N ILE A 33 5.57 7.40 10.11
CA ILE A 33 6.55 6.38 9.72
C ILE A 33 6.45 5.15 10.63
N ALA A 34 6.28 5.36 11.92
CA ALA A 34 6.13 4.26 12.89
C ALA A 34 4.89 3.40 12.61
N GLN A 35 3.77 4.01 12.24
CA GLN A 35 2.54 3.28 11.88
C GLN A 35 2.71 2.50 10.57
N ILE A 36 3.37 3.08 9.57
CA ILE A 36 3.71 2.42 8.31
C ILE A 36 4.55 1.17 8.60
N HIS A 37 5.65 1.32 9.33
CA HIS A 37 6.53 0.19 9.66
C HIS A 37 5.86 -0.86 10.54
N ALA A 38 5.00 -0.46 11.48
CA ALA A 38 4.22 -1.40 12.28
C ALA A 38 3.23 -2.21 11.43
N ALA A 39 2.60 -1.57 10.45
CA ALA A 39 1.70 -2.25 9.50
C ALA A 39 2.47 -3.24 8.61
N MET A 40 3.67 -2.88 8.13
CA MET A 40 4.54 -3.77 7.36
C MET A 40 4.99 -4.97 8.20
N LYS A 41 5.44 -4.74 9.42
CA LYS A 41 5.83 -5.81 10.36
C LYS A 41 4.68 -6.78 10.66
N ALA A 42 3.47 -6.28 10.69
CA ALA A 42 2.25 -7.08 10.89
C ALA A 42 1.75 -7.76 9.60
N GLY A 43 2.45 -7.62 8.46
CA GLY A 43 2.04 -8.17 7.16
C GLY A 43 0.77 -7.55 6.57
N ARG A 44 0.35 -6.37 7.07
CA ARG A 44 -0.87 -5.68 6.62
C ARG A 44 -0.61 -4.62 5.54
N LEU A 45 0.66 -4.33 5.25
CA LEU A 45 1.07 -3.33 4.27
C LEU A 45 2.36 -3.80 3.59
N THR A 46 2.45 -3.54 2.28
CA THR A 46 3.69 -3.68 1.49
C THR A 46 4.15 -2.31 0.99
N CYS A 47 5.40 -2.20 0.59
CA CYS A 47 5.91 -0.99 -0.07
C CYS A 47 5.08 -0.66 -1.31
N ARG A 48 4.79 -1.67 -2.13
CA ARG A 48 3.96 -1.50 -3.33
C ARG A 48 2.58 -0.96 -2.98
N ALA A 49 1.88 -1.57 -2.03
CA ALA A 49 0.54 -1.14 -1.65
C ALA A 49 0.52 0.28 -1.06
N LEU A 50 1.57 0.67 -0.32
CA LEU A 50 1.75 2.02 0.18
C LEU A 50 1.90 3.04 -0.96
N VAL A 51 2.81 2.78 -1.89
CA VAL A 51 3.07 3.64 -3.05
C VAL A 51 1.82 3.78 -3.92
N GLU A 52 1.12 2.69 -4.20
CA GLU A 52 -0.13 2.73 -4.97
C GLU A 52 -1.20 3.62 -4.31
N GLN A 53 -1.29 3.64 -2.98
CA GLN A 53 -2.22 4.54 -2.29
C GLN A 53 -1.84 6.01 -2.51
N TYR A 54 -0.55 6.36 -2.43
CA TYR A 54 -0.09 7.73 -2.70
C TYR A 54 -0.29 8.13 -4.16
N LEU A 55 -0.01 7.24 -5.11
CA LEU A 55 -0.27 7.50 -6.54
C LEU A 55 -1.75 7.77 -6.82
N ARG A 56 -2.65 6.97 -6.21
CA ARG A 56 -4.10 7.24 -6.31
C ARG A 56 -4.48 8.59 -5.71
N ARG A 57 -3.87 9.00 -4.61
CA ARG A 57 -4.11 10.32 -4.01
C ARG A 57 -3.62 11.46 -4.92
N ILE A 58 -2.46 11.31 -5.54
CA ILE A 58 -1.94 12.26 -6.54
C ILE A 58 -2.93 12.36 -7.70
N ASP A 59 -3.37 11.25 -8.26
CA ASP A 59 -4.35 11.26 -9.34
C ASP A 59 -5.65 11.95 -8.91
N THR A 60 -6.19 11.62 -7.74
CA THR A 60 -7.49 12.11 -7.27
C THR A 60 -7.47 13.60 -6.91
N PHE A 61 -6.41 14.11 -6.27
CA PHE A 61 -6.39 15.45 -5.69
C PHE A 61 -5.48 16.43 -6.41
N ASP A 62 -4.41 15.92 -7.03
CA ASP A 62 -3.42 16.76 -7.70
C ASP A 62 -3.71 16.91 -9.19
N LYS A 63 -4.10 15.83 -9.85
CA LYS A 63 -4.38 15.84 -11.30
C LYS A 63 -5.86 16.01 -11.62
N ASN A 64 -6.73 15.49 -10.80
CA ASN A 64 -8.19 15.60 -10.93
C ASN A 64 -8.79 16.27 -9.68
N GLY A 65 -10.12 16.28 -9.52
CA GLY A 65 -10.80 16.89 -8.38
C GLY A 65 -10.39 18.35 -8.16
N PRO A 66 -9.76 18.69 -7.01
CA PRO A 66 -9.27 20.03 -6.75
C PRO A 66 -8.19 20.53 -7.72
N ALA A 67 -7.54 19.62 -8.43
CA ALA A 67 -6.47 19.90 -9.42
C ALA A 67 -5.37 20.80 -8.86
N LEU A 68 -4.75 20.39 -7.75
CA LEU A 68 -3.72 21.15 -7.04
C LEU A 68 -2.49 21.43 -7.91
N ASN A 69 -2.15 20.50 -8.81
CA ASN A 69 -1.02 20.59 -9.73
C ASN A 69 0.33 20.90 -9.04
N ALA A 70 0.50 20.35 -7.84
CA ALA A 70 1.72 20.52 -7.05
C ALA A 70 2.82 19.51 -7.42
N ILE A 71 2.45 18.34 -7.96
CA ILE A 71 3.37 17.29 -8.37
C ILE A 71 3.69 17.44 -9.86
N VAL A 72 4.91 17.87 -10.17
CA VAL A 72 5.35 18.06 -11.55
C VAL A 72 5.56 16.72 -12.26
N LEU A 73 6.24 15.79 -11.59
CA LEU A 73 6.63 14.50 -12.13
C LEU A 73 6.51 13.41 -11.06
N THR A 74 5.96 12.27 -11.43
CA THR A 74 6.03 11.03 -10.64
C THR A 74 7.13 10.14 -11.22
N ASN A 75 7.90 9.47 -10.36
CA ASN A 75 8.92 8.53 -10.81
C ASN A 75 8.27 7.35 -11.54
N PRO A 76 8.55 7.13 -12.84
CA PRO A 76 7.95 6.02 -13.61
C PRO A 76 8.35 4.64 -13.09
N GLU A 77 9.50 4.54 -12.39
CA GLU A 77 10.04 3.30 -11.84
C GLU A 77 9.57 3.02 -10.40
N VAL A 78 8.75 3.88 -9.82
CA VAL A 78 8.44 3.82 -8.39
C VAL A 78 7.83 2.49 -7.95
N LEU A 79 6.97 1.88 -8.76
CA LEU A 79 6.35 0.59 -8.42
C LEU A 79 7.36 -0.55 -8.49
N ARG A 80 8.28 -0.54 -9.47
CA ARG A 80 9.38 -1.51 -9.56
C ARG A 80 10.32 -1.38 -8.36
N GLN A 81 10.65 -0.13 -7.97
CA GLN A 81 11.46 0.13 -6.78
C GLN A 81 10.77 -0.33 -5.49
N ALA A 82 9.45 -0.15 -5.40
CA ALA A 82 8.66 -0.66 -4.27
C ALA A 82 8.70 -2.20 -4.18
N ASP A 83 8.55 -2.89 -5.32
CA ASP A 83 8.68 -4.35 -5.37
C ASP A 83 10.08 -4.82 -4.96
N ASP A 84 11.13 -4.09 -5.34
CA ASP A 84 12.51 -4.38 -4.93
C ASP A 84 12.68 -4.24 -3.41
N LEU A 85 12.08 -3.21 -2.83
CA LEU A 85 12.10 -2.98 -1.38
C LEU A 85 11.31 -4.05 -0.63
N ASP A 86 10.16 -4.50 -1.15
CA ASP A 86 9.37 -5.59 -0.57
C ASP A 86 10.19 -6.90 -0.56
N ARG A 87 10.92 -7.20 -1.66
CA ARG A 87 11.81 -8.38 -1.71
C ARG A 87 12.94 -8.30 -0.67
N ARG A 88 13.57 -7.13 -0.51
CA ARG A 88 14.62 -6.93 0.50
C ARG A 88 14.07 -7.07 1.92
N TYR A 89 12.88 -6.52 2.15
CA TYR A 89 12.20 -6.65 3.45
C TYR A 89 11.96 -8.11 3.83
N ALA A 90 11.52 -8.92 2.88
CA ALA A 90 11.29 -10.35 3.09
C ALA A 90 12.57 -11.14 3.42
N GLN A 91 13.75 -10.65 3.00
CA GLN A 91 15.04 -11.29 3.24
C GLN A 91 15.69 -10.90 4.58
N GLY A 92 15.50 -9.67 5.05
CA GLY A 92 16.23 -9.18 6.21
C GLY A 92 15.55 -8.04 6.98
N GLY A 93 14.28 -7.76 6.71
CA GLY A 93 13.57 -6.65 7.33
C GLY A 93 13.88 -5.30 6.66
N PRO A 94 13.61 -4.18 7.34
CA PRO A 94 13.76 -2.85 6.76
C PRO A 94 15.23 -2.54 6.45
N VAL A 95 15.51 -1.95 5.29
CA VAL A 95 16.88 -1.57 4.88
C VAL A 95 17.37 -0.27 5.53
N GLY A 96 16.52 0.39 6.32
CA GLY A 96 16.86 1.63 7.03
C GLY A 96 15.62 2.28 7.65
N PRO A 97 15.79 3.39 8.39
CA PRO A 97 14.71 4.04 9.13
C PRO A 97 13.63 4.67 8.24
N LEU A 98 13.92 4.90 6.97
CA LEU A 98 12.98 5.43 5.97
C LEU A 98 12.57 4.37 4.95
N HIS A 99 12.69 3.08 5.30
CA HIS A 99 12.28 2.00 4.41
C HIS A 99 10.86 2.21 3.90
N CYS A 100 10.68 2.22 2.57
CA CYS A 100 9.40 2.42 1.88
C CYS A 100 8.67 3.74 2.12
N VAL A 101 9.28 4.73 2.76
CA VAL A 101 8.66 6.03 2.95
C VAL A 101 8.76 6.84 1.65
N PRO A 102 7.65 7.12 0.94
CA PRO A 102 7.69 7.95 -0.25
C PRO A 102 8.01 9.40 0.13
N MET A 103 8.77 10.08 -0.70
CA MET A 103 9.15 11.48 -0.48
C MET A 103 8.80 12.33 -1.68
N ILE A 104 8.39 13.57 -1.42
CA ILE A 104 8.30 14.61 -2.42
C ILE A 104 9.59 15.42 -2.36
N VAL A 105 10.27 15.52 -3.49
CA VAL A 105 11.49 16.30 -3.64
C VAL A 105 11.16 17.53 -4.48
N LYS A 106 11.59 18.70 -4.03
CA LYS A 106 11.36 19.95 -4.78
C LYS A 106 12.16 19.91 -6.09
N ASP A 107 11.56 20.41 -7.17
CA ASP A 107 12.12 20.38 -8.53
C ASP A 107 13.44 21.18 -8.72
N ASN A 108 13.96 21.80 -7.68
CA ASN A 108 15.29 22.41 -7.69
C ASN A 108 16.40 21.50 -7.16
N PHE A 109 16.09 20.25 -6.80
CA PHE A 109 17.06 19.24 -6.43
C PHE A 109 17.22 18.23 -7.57
N GLU A 110 18.45 17.95 -7.96
CA GLU A 110 18.71 16.86 -8.87
C GLU A 110 18.42 15.52 -8.23
N THR A 111 17.66 14.70 -8.95
CA THR A 111 17.35 13.32 -8.55
C THR A 111 17.78 12.38 -9.67
N ILE A 112 18.43 11.28 -9.31
CA ILE A 112 18.93 10.30 -10.28
C ILE A 112 17.77 9.75 -11.12
N GLY A 113 17.87 9.92 -12.45
CA GLY A 113 16.90 9.39 -13.40
C GLY A 113 15.59 10.15 -13.50
N LEU A 114 15.45 11.31 -12.86
CA LEU A 114 14.31 12.19 -12.99
C LEU A 114 14.76 13.57 -13.45
N GLN A 115 13.96 14.19 -14.31
CA GLN A 115 14.25 15.54 -14.78
C GLN A 115 14.01 16.56 -13.68
N SER A 116 14.95 17.50 -13.52
CA SER A 116 14.81 18.68 -12.69
C SER A 116 14.90 19.92 -13.58
N ALA A 117 13.79 20.67 -13.69
CA ALA A 117 13.70 21.84 -14.55
C ALA A 117 13.62 23.16 -13.76
N ASN A 118 13.39 23.12 -12.46
CA ASN A 118 13.17 24.28 -11.60
C ASN A 118 12.14 25.27 -12.17
N GLY A 119 11.15 24.75 -12.91
CA GLY A 119 10.14 25.55 -13.62
C GLY A 119 10.66 26.30 -14.85
N SER A 120 11.88 26.04 -15.31
CA SER A 120 12.48 26.69 -16.47
C SER A 120 12.42 25.81 -17.71
N LEU A 121 11.84 26.33 -18.80
CA LEU A 121 11.86 25.64 -20.10
C LEU A 121 13.29 25.44 -20.64
N ALA A 122 14.24 26.31 -20.27
CA ALA A 122 15.62 26.19 -20.71
C ALA A 122 16.36 24.99 -20.08
N LEU A 123 15.81 24.40 -19.00
CA LEU A 123 16.35 23.23 -18.33
C LEU A 123 15.51 21.96 -18.60
N ALA A 124 14.50 22.07 -19.46
CA ALA A 124 13.66 20.95 -19.85
C ALA A 124 14.31 20.17 -21.01
N GLY A 125 14.55 18.86 -20.83
CA GLY A 125 15.13 17.97 -21.86
C GLY A 125 16.46 17.37 -21.49
#